data_c2411c9fa17916a4ac41263b70316d31
#
_entry.id   c2411c9fa17916a4ac41263b70316d31
#
_cell.length_a   1.000
_cell.length_b   1.000
_cell.length_c   1.000
_cell.angle_alpha   90.00
_cell.angle_beta   90.00
_cell.angle_gamma   90.00
#
_symmetry.space_group_name_H-M   'P 1'
#
loop_
_entity.id
_entity.type
_entity.pdbx_description
1 polymer ?
#
loop_
_entity_poly.entity_id
_entity_poly.type
_entity_poly.pdbx_seq_one_letter_code
_entity_poly.pdbx_strand_id
1 'polypeptide(L)'
;MARILVAEDTDAVRSFVMRALQLQGHEVDGAVDGAQALEKLDRAEFDLLLTDIVMPVMDGIALALKAGRDYPAMRILMMTGYAEAKRRAYNMESLIHDVVSKPFTADEIQQAVDKALAAEG
;
A
#
# COMPACT_ATOMS: atom_id res chain seq x y z
N MET A 1 0.24 12.88 11.24
CA MET A 1 -0.55 11.65 11.35
C MET A 1 -1.38 11.45 10.10
N ALA A 2 -1.36 10.27 9.52
CA ALA A 2 -2.04 10.00 8.26
C ALA A 2 -3.04 8.84 8.42
N ARG A 3 -3.97 8.74 7.48
CA ARG A 3 -4.88 7.60 7.34
C ARG A 3 -4.35 6.69 6.24
N ILE A 4 -4.06 5.45 6.60
CA ILE A 4 -3.40 4.48 5.72
C ILE A 4 -4.28 3.24 5.57
N LEU A 5 -4.46 2.81 4.32
CA LEU A 5 -5.11 1.53 4.03
C LEU A 5 -4.04 0.52 3.63
N VAL A 6 -4.01 -0.62 4.32
CA VAL A 6 -3.07 -1.72 4.04
C VAL A 6 -3.83 -2.87 3.39
N ALA A 7 -3.53 -3.14 2.13
CA ALA A 7 -4.12 -4.26 1.39
C ALA A 7 -3.11 -5.41 1.33
N GLU A 8 -3.41 -6.52 1.99
CA GLU A 8 -2.55 -7.68 2.12
C GLU A 8 -3.38 -8.90 2.48
N ASP A 9 -3.28 -9.97 1.69
CA ASP A 9 -4.09 -11.16 1.88
C ASP A 9 -3.58 -12.07 3.03
N THR A 10 -2.29 -11.99 3.36
CA THR A 10 -1.71 -12.77 4.45
C THR A 10 -1.96 -12.08 5.78
N ASP A 11 -2.74 -12.70 6.66
CA ASP A 11 -3.13 -12.09 7.94
C ASP A 11 -1.93 -11.67 8.79
N ALA A 12 -0.91 -12.52 8.88
CA ALA A 12 0.26 -12.22 9.69
C ALA A 12 1.04 -11.01 9.17
N VAL A 13 1.19 -10.90 7.87
CA VAL A 13 1.89 -9.76 7.24
C VAL A 13 1.07 -8.49 7.40
N ARG A 14 -0.24 -8.56 7.15
CA ARG A 14 -1.14 -7.42 7.31
C ARG A 14 -1.11 -6.89 8.75
N SER A 15 -1.22 -7.78 9.72
CA SER A 15 -1.19 -7.40 11.13
C SER A 15 0.14 -6.77 11.53
N PHE A 16 1.25 -7.32 11.06
CA PHE A 16 2.57 -6.79 11.32
C PHE A 16 2.72 -5.36 10.79
N VAL A 17 2.34 -5.15 9.54
CA VAL A 17 2.44 -3.85 8.89
C VAL A 17 1.52 -2.83 9.57
N MET A 18 0.27 -3.21 9.83
CA MET A 18 -0.68 -2.31 10.49
C MET A 18 -0.18 -1.86 11.85
N ARG A 19 0.34 -2.80 12.65
CA ARG A 19 0.86 -2.47 13.97
C ARG A 19 2.08 -1.55 13.89
N ALA A 20 3.01 -1.81 12.97
CA ALA A 20 4.18 -0.96 12.78
C ALA A 20 3.79 0.49 12.49
N LEU A 21 2.76 0.69 11.67
CA LEU A 21 2.30 2.03 11.31
C LEU A 21 1.46 2.67 12.42
N GLN A 22 0.67 1.88 13.14
CA GLN A 22 -0.07 2.37 14.31
C GLN A 22 0.87 2.88 15.40
N LEU A 23 2.00 2.22 15.59
CA LEU A 23 3.02 2.65 16.57
C LEU A 23 3.61 4.03 16.24
N GLN A 24 3.55 4.45 14.98
CA GLN A 24 3.96 5.79 14.58
C GLN A 24 2.85 6.83 14.73
N GLY A 25 1.67 6.43 15.18
CA GLY A 25 0.54 7.34 15.40
C GLY A 25 -0.40 7.49 14.20
N HIS A 26 -0.25 6.66 13.16
CA HIS A 26 -1.18 6.69 12.02
C HIS A 26 -2.49 5.96 12.34
N GLU A 27 -3.56 6.39 11.71
CA GLU A 27 -4.80 5.62 11.65
C GLU A 27 -4.69 4.62 10.51
N VAL A 28 -4.82 3.32 10.82
CA VAL A 28 -4.58 2.26 9.84
C VAL A 28 -5.78 1.34 9.75
N ASP A 29 -6.24 1.08 8.55
CA ASP A 29 -7.26 0.08 8.27
C ASP A 29 -6.67 -1.00 7.34
N GLY A 30 -7.26 -2.16 7.33
CA GLY A 30 -6.79 -3.30 6.54
C GLY A 30 -7.81 -3.79 5.54
N ALA A 31 -7.30 -4.39 4.46
CA ALA A 31 -8.11 -5.07 3.46
C ALA A 31 -7.43 -6.37 3.07
N VAL A 32 -8.21 -7.41 2.80
CA VAL A 32 -7.68 -8.75 2.51
C VAL A 32 -7.39 -8.97 1.03
N ASP A 33 -7.92 -8.10 0.17
CA ASP A 33 -7.71 -8.16 -1.27
C ASP A 33 -8.02 -6.79 -1.89
N GLY A 34 -7.81 -6.70 -3.21
CA GLY A 34 -8.05 -5.44 -3.92
C GLY A 34 -9.50 -5.01 -3.97
N ALA A 35 -10.43 -5.97 -4.01
CA ALA A 35 -11.86 -5.65 -4.04
C ALA A 35 -12.31 -5.02 -2.71
N GLN A 36 -11.88 -5.58 -1.60
CA GLN A 36 -12.18 -5.02 -0.27
C GLN A 36 -11.52 -3.65 -0.09
N ALA A 37 -10.29 -3.49 -0.61
CA ALA A 37 -9.60 -2.20 -0.57
C ALA A 37 -10.40 -1.12 -1.30
N LEU A 38 -10.92 -1.42 -2.49
CA LEU A 38 -11.73 -0.45 -3.24
C LEU A 38 -13.01 -0.07 -2.50
N GLU A 39 -13.67 -1.03 -1.85
CA GLU A 39 -14.85 -0.73 -1.03
C GLU A 39 -14.53 0.27 0.07
N LYS A 40 -13.39 0.10 0.73
CA LYS A 40 -12.97 0.99 1.81
C LYS A 40 -12.56 2.37 1.29
N LEU A 41 -11.90 2.44 0.16
CA LEU A 41 -11.53 3.70 -0.49
C LEU A 41 -12.77 4.51 -0.88
N ASP A 42 -13.86 3.84 -1.26
CA ASP A 42 -15.11 4.53 -1.61
C ASP A 42 -15.85 5.09 -0.40
N ARG A 43 -15.53 4.62 0.80
CA ARG A 43 -16.26 5.00 2.03
C ARG A 43 -15.52 5.98 2.91
N ALA A 44 -14.22 6.13 2.75
CA ALA A 44 -13.41 7.00 3.59
C ALA A 44 -12.22 7.53 2.81
N GLU A 45 -11.70 8.67 3.23
CA GLU A 45 -10.50 9.24 2.63
C GLU A 45 -9.26 8.65 3.27
N PHE A 46 -8.29 8.29 2.45
CA PHE A 46 -6.99 7.81 2.88
C PHE A 46 -5.89 8.67 2.26
N ASP A 47 -4.83 8.87 3.02
CA ASP A 47 -3.65 9.61 2.54
C ASP A 47 -2.70 8.72 1.76
N LEU A 48 -2.68 7.42 2.09
CA LEU A 48 -1.79 6.46 1.49
C LEU A 48 -2.43 5.08 1.39
N LEU A 49 -2.25 4.44 0.25
CA LEU A 49 -2.55 3.02 0.04
C LEU A 49 -1.22 2.26 0.00
N LEU A 50 -1.06 1.31 0.93
CA LEU A 50 0.06 0.38 0.95
C LEU A 50 -0.49 -0.98 0.57
N THR A 51 -0.10 -1.50 -0.59
CA THR A 51 -0.67 -2.75 -1.10
C THR A 51 0.38 -3.75 -1.51
N ASP A 52 0.14 -5.02 -1.19
CA ASP A 52 0.87 -6.12 -1.82
C ASP A 52 0.52 -6.14 -3.31
N ILE A 53 1.45 -6.62 -4.13
CA ILE A 53 1.22 -6.74 -5.57
C ILE A 53 0.45 -8.03 -5.87
N VAL A 54 0.87 -9.14 -5.30
CA VAL A 54 0.28 -10.46 -5.59
C VAL A 54 -0.79 -10.79 -4.55
N MET A 55 -2.06 -10.64 -4.94
CA MET A 55 -3.21 -10.92 -4.10
C MET A 55 -4.30 -11.63 -4.91
N PRO A 56 -5.17 -12.42 -4.24
CA PRO A 56 -6.31 -13.01 -4.93
C PRO A 56 -7.37 -11.96 -5.29
N VAL A 57 -8.28 -12.30 -6.16
CA VAL A 57 -9.41 -11.50 -6.64
C VAL A 57 -8.97 -10.33 -7.52
N MET A 58 -8.20 -9.40 -6.96
CA MET A 58 -7.65 -8.26 -7.69
C MET A 58 -6.25 -7.99 -7.17
N ASP A 59 -5.22 -8.08 -8.01
CA ASP A 59 -3.85 -7.84 -7.59
C ASP A 59 -3.58 -6.35 -7.35
N GLY A 60 -2.41 -6.07 -6.73
CA GLY A 60 -2.06 -4.71 -6.35
C GLY A 60 -1.83 -3.77 -7.54
N ILE A 61 -1.43 -4.30 -8.70
CA ILE A 61 -1.25 -3.47 -9.90
C ILE A 61 -2.60 -3.00 -10.42
N ALA A 62 -3.58 -3.91 -10.54
CA ALA A 62 -4.93 -3.55 -10.94
C ALA A 62 -5.57 -2.56 -9.95
N LEU A 63 -5.36 -2.81 -8.65
CA LEU A 63 -5.82 -1.91 -7.59
C LEU A 63 -5.21 -0.52 -7.71
N ALA A 64 -3.89 -0.45 -7.93
CA ALA A 64 -3.18 0.83 -8.03
C ALA A 64 -3.63 1.63 -9.26
N LEU A 65 -3.85 0.97 -10.40
CA LEU A 65 -4.35 1.63 -11.61
C LEU A 65 -5.71 2.28 -11.35
N LYS A 66 -6.61 1.56 -10.73
CA LYS A 66 -7.95 2.07 -10.43
C LYS A 66 -7.93 3.15 -9.36
N ALA A 67 -7.19 2.92 -8.28
CA ALA A 67 -7.08 3.88 -7.19
C ALA A 67 -6.38 5.17 -7.63
N GLY A 68 -5.33 5.07 -8.43
CA GLY A 68 -4.61 6.23 -8.95
C GLY A 68 -5.47 7.08 -9.87
N ARG A 69 -6.36 6.47 -10.62
CA ARG A 69 -7.31 7.19 -11.47
C ARG A 69 -8.39 7.89 -10.66
N ASP A 70 -8.96 7.17 -9.68
CA ASP A 70 -10.13 7.65 -8.93
C ASP A 70 -9.75 8.54 -7.74
N TYR A 71 -8.55 8.37 -7.18
CA TYR A 71 -8.06 9.10 -6.01
C TYR A 71 -6.65 9.66 -6.26
N PRO A 72 -6.51 10.60 -7.20
CA PRO A 72 -5.17 11.03 -7.66
C PRO A 72 -4.32 11.74 -6.60
N ALA A 73 -4.92 12.24 -5.53
CA ALA A 73 -4.18 12.88 -4.44
C ALA A 73 -3.62 11.86 -3.44
N MET A 74 -4.12 10.63 -3.44
CA MET A 74 -3.67 9.58 -2.54
C MET A 74 -2.35 9.00 -3.02
N ARG A 75 -1.42 8.82 -2.10
CA ARG A 75 -0.13 8.19 -2.42
C ARG A 75 -0.27 6.69 -2.42
N ILE A 76 0.50 6.03 -3.30
CA ILE A 76 0.47 4.58 -3.45
C ILE A 76 1.87 4.04 -3.26
N LEU A 77 2.01 3.10 -2.33
CA LEU A 77 3.24 2.38 -2.03
C LEU A 77 2.95 0.90 -2.16
N MET A 78 3.85 0.17 -2.81
CA MET A 78 3.69 -1.27 -3.01
C MET A 78 4.69 -2.09 -2.22
N MET A 79 4.35 -3.34 -1.95
CA MET A 79 5.22 -4.30 -1.30
C MET A 79 5.09 -5.65 -2.01
N THR A 80 6.19 -6.39 -2.12
CA THR A 80 6.18 -7.72 -2.74
C THR A 80 7.40 -8.54 -2.35
N GLY A 81 7.23 -9.87 -2.33
CA GLY A 81 8.33 -10.83 -2.20
C GLY A 81 8.81 -11.37 -3.55
N TYR A 82 8.23 -10.93 -4.66
CA TYR A 82 8.50 -11.48 -5.99
C TYR A 82 9.22 -10.46 -6.89
N ALA A 83 10.41 -10.83 -7.37
CA ALA A 83 11.21 -9.94 -8.23
C ALA A 83 10.49 -9.54 -9.52
N GLU A 84 9.75 -10.47 -10.12
CA GLU A 84 9.03 -10.20 -11.36
C GLU A 84 7.87 -9.23 -11.14
N ALA A 85 7.14 -9.38 -10.04
CA ALA A 85 6.08 -8.45 -9.67
C ALA A 85 6.66 -7.05 -9.41
N LYS A 86 7.82 -6.98 -8.76
CA LYS A 86 8.53 -5.72 -8.53
C LYS A 86 8.87 -5.02 -9.84
N ARG A 87 9.34 -5.77 -10.84
CA ARG A 87 9.64 -5.23 -12.18
C ARG A 87 8.39 -4.66 -12.85
N ARG A 88 7.26 -5.37 -12.76
CA ARG A 88 5.99 -4.87 -13.33
C ARG A 88 5.58 -3.55 -12.67
N ALA A 89 5.75 -3.46 -11.36
CA ALA A 89 5.40 -2.25 -10.62
C ALA A 89 6.25 -1.05 -11.01
N TYR A 90 7.53 -1.24 -11.28
CA TYR A 90 8.40 -0.14 -11.69
C TYR A 90 8.02 0.47 -13.04
N ASN A 91 7.29 -0.26 -13.89
CA ASN A 91 6.75 0.32 -15.11
C ASN A 91 5.62 1.32 -14.84
N MET A 92 5.17 1.41 -13.59
CA MET A 92 4.11 2.32 -13.14
C MET A 92 4.65 3.46 -12.27
N GLU A 93 5.91 3.83 -12.42
CA GLU A 93 6.58 4.78 -11.53
C GLU A 93 5.92 6.17 -11.47
N SER A 94 5.14 6.54 -12.49
CA SER A 94 4.37 7.78 -12.45
C SER A 94 3.15 7.70 -11.52
N LEU A 95 2.76 6.49 -11.10
CA LEU A 95 1.56 6.23 -10.33
C LEU A 95 1.86 5.84 -8.88
N ILE A 96 2.99 5.18 -8.66
CA ILE A 96 3.39 4.68 -7.34
C ILE A 96 4.67 5.39 -6.86
N HIS A 97 4.83 5.47 -5.54
CA HIS A 97 6.02 6.08 -4.95
C HIS A 97 7.23 5.15 -4.92
N ASP A 98 7.00 3.90 -4.55
CA ASP A 98 8.09 2.93 -4.45
C ASP A 98 7.53 1.53 -4.27
N VAL A 99 8.43 0.55 -4.30
CA VAL A 99 8.12 -0.86 -4.02
C VAL A 99 9.06 -1.36 -2.92
N VAL A 100 8.49 -1.80 -1.82
CA VAL A 100 9.25 -2.35 -0.69
C VAL A 100 9.34 -3.86 -0.85
N SER A 101 10.55 -4.38 -0.79
CA SER A 101 10.79 -5.84 -0.94
C SER A 101 10.56 -6.57 0.38
N LYS A 102 9.85 -7.68 0.33
CA LYS A 102 9.69 -8.59 1.47
C LYS A 102 10.87 -9.57 1.51
N PRO A 103 11.34 -9.98 2.69
CA PRO A 103 10.90 -9.52 4.00
C PRO A 103 11.45 -8.14 4.33
N PHE A 104 10.73 -7.39 5.14
CA PHE A 104 11.17 -6.09 5.64
C PHE A 104 10.97 -6.01 7.16
N THR A 105 11.72 -5.12 7.79
CA THR A 105 11.58 -4.83 9.22
C THR A 105 10.51 -3.75 9.44
N ALA A 106 10.08 -3.58 10.68
CA ALA A 106 9.19 -2.49 11.04
C ALA A 106 9.79 -1.14 10.66
N ASP A 107 11.08 -0.94 10.93
CA ASP A 107 11.78 0.31 10.56
C ASP A 107 11.75 0.55 9.07
N GLU A 108 11.98 -0.48 8.26
CA GLU A 108 11.99 -0.34 6.81
C GLU A 108 10.64 0.08 6.26
N ILE A 109 9.55 -0.55 6.73
CA ILE A 109 8.22 -0.19 6.25
C ILE A 109 7.80 1.19 6.76
N GLN A 110 8.18 1.55 8.00
CA GLN A 110 7.91 2.87 8.54
C GLN A 110 8.63 3.96 7.74
N GLN A 111 9.91 3.74 7.40
CA GLN A 111 10.67 4.69 6.60
C GLN A 111 10.11 4.85 5.19
N ALA A 112 9.69 3.76 4.56
CA ALA A 112 9.09 3.80 3.23
C ALA A 112 7.80 4.63 3.24
N VAL A 113 6.97 4.44 4.24
CA VAL A 113 5.73 5.21 4.42
C VAL A 113 6.03 6.69 4.67
N ASP A 114 7.00 6.98 5.54
CA ASP A 114 7.40 8.37 5.81
C ASP A 114 7.85 9.08 4.54
N LYS A 115 8.66 8.41 3.71
CA LYS A 115 9.10 8.97 2.43
C LYS A 115 7.94 9.22 1.47
N ALA A 116 7.01 8.28 1.38
CA ALA A 116 5.86 8.41 0.49
C ALA A 116 4.96 9.57 0.93
N LEU A 117 4.74 9.73 2.23
CA LEU A 117 3.91 10.81 2.77
C LEU A 117 4.58 12.18 2.65
N ALA A 118 5.91 12.23 2.70
CA ALA A 118 6.68 13.47 2.58
C ALA A 118 6.87 13.91 1.12
N ALA A 119 6.67 13.02 0.17
CA ALA A 119 6.89 13.33 -1.24
C ALA A 119 5.89 14.37 -1.74
N GLU A 120 6.39 15.33 -2.52
CA GLU A 120 5.55 16.32 -3.17
C GLU A 120 4.99 15.77 -4.48
N GLY A 121 3.75 15.97 -4.69
CA GLY A 121 3.10 15.64 -5.98
C GLY A 121 2.46 14.82 -6.50
#